data_90910987c3240d6ad806ec275c1ca724
#
_entry.id   90910987c3240d6ad806ec275c1ca724
#
_cell.length_a   1.000
_cell.length_b   1.000
_cell.length_c   1.000
_cell.angle_alpha   90.00
_cell.angle_beta   90.00
_cell.angle_gamma   90.00
#
_symmetry.space_group_name_H-M   'P 1'
#
loop_
_entity.id
_entity.type
_entity.pdbx_description
1 polymer ?
#
loop_
_entity_poly.entity_id
_entity_poly.type
_entity_poly.pdbx_seq_one_letter_code
_entity_poly.pdbx_strand_id
1 'polypeptide(L)'
;SPCIKSEYLYVSRQATYPASLKCLEEEQFETLFKEYSALSIESFLTNIGIEERDKKKIEIEFTEEYSKIIDNFGSSDLFERLKKSVVFVEIYKKTISKKNELLRQYLKQKGFFDVASVAIVDVGWRGSIQDNIARCVGGEVEIRGYYCGLNNKARISKGNQKEGLIFSEYPYKTKNFAVWSYDSNFMERLLTASHASTKGYEKSGEIIKPVFNEFGSEENNYTIIKPIQKKLIKQFEEYVSEAYYLPVLSDELEDLLVQLHIKCCCHIYKSNLVLQQTLLQGQMENFGYQVRSGERLKEAFSIRNAFKKIVCNRKLLKNIPLIVRFMNSRRLYFISLCFMKIEEKRLRREYIRCRNI
;
A
#
# COMPACT_ATOMS: atom_id res chain seq x y z
N SER A 1 -4.34 8.09 33.09
CA SER A 1 -4.90 7.69 31.79
C SER A 1 -5.04 6.18 31.78
N PRO A 2 -6.14 5.61 31.28
CA PRO A 2 -6.19 4.18 31.07
C PRO A 2 -5.05 3.76 30.14
N CYS A 3 -4.31 2.71 30.52
CA CYS A 3 -3.21 2.19 29.71
C CYS A 3 -3.82 1.59 28.43
N ILE A 4 -3.62 2.23 27.28
CA ILE A 4 -4.05 1.71 26.00
C ILE A 4 -3.12 0.54 25.66
N LYS A 5 -3.68 -0.68 25.60
CA LYS A 5 -2.94 -1.84 25.13
C LYS A 5 -2.75 -1.73 23.62
N SER A 6 -1.51 -1.78 23.18
CA SER A 6 -1.16 -1.81 21.74
C SER A 6 -0.49 -3.14 21.38
N GLU A 7 -0.86 -3.69 20.23
CA GLU A 7 -0.32 -4.92 19.69
C GLU A 7 0.07 -4.72 18.22
N TYR A 8 1.21 -5.29 17.83
CA TYR A 8 1.60 -5.28 16.42
C TYR A 8 0.88 -6.39 15.66
N LEU A 9 0.21 -6.01 14.56
CA LEU A 9 -0.46 -6.96 13.68
C LEU A 9 0.41 -7.27 12.46
N TYR A 10 0.78 -8.53 12.30
CA TYR A 10 1.41 -9.03 11.09
C TYR A 10 0.35 -9.32 10.05
N VAL A 11 0.00 -8.32 9.26
CA VAL A 11 -1.04 -8.36 8.24
C VAL A 11 -0.51 -7.78 6.92
N SER A 12 -1.08 -8.24 5.81
CA SER A 12 -0.85 -7.71 4.48
C SER A 12 -2.11 -7.87 3.63
N ARG A 13 -2.15 -7.26 2.46
CA ARG A 13 -3.24 -7.53 1.49
C ARG A 13 -3.25 -8.99 1.05
N GLN A 14 -2.07 -9.58 0.82
CA GLN A 14 -1.92 -10.98 0.45
C GLN A 14 -2.49 -11.94 1.49
N ALA A 15 -2.27 -11.67 2.78
CA ALA A 15 -2.75 -12.51 3.87
C ALA A 15 -4.24 -12.30 4.16
N THR A 16 -4.75 -11.08 4.04
CA THR A 16 -6.10 -10.72 4.47
C THR A 16 -7.14 -10.81 3.36
N TYR A 17 -6.78 -10.54 2.09
CA TYR A 17 -7.75 -10.56 0.99
C TYR A 17 -8.37 -11.94 0.78
N PRO A 18 -7.61 -13.04 0.62
CA PRO A 18 -8.21 -14.36 0.49
C PRO A 18 -9.07 -14.75 1.69
N ALA A 19 -8.66 -14.39 2.90
CA ALA A 19 -9.40 -14.67 4.12
C ALA A 19 -10.72 -13.88 4.25
N SER A 20 -10.87 -12.79 3.47
CA SER A 20 -12.06 -11.94 3.45
C SER A 20 -13.08 -12.32 2.38
N LEU A 21 -12.75 -13.27 1.49
CA LEU A 21 -13.63 -13.69 0.41
C LEU A 21 -14.84 -14.48 0.96
N LYS A 22 -15.97 -14.33 0.28
CA LYS A 22 -17.22 -15.03 0.58
C LYS A 22 -17.31 -16.37 -0.16
N CYS A 23 -18.43 -17.09 0.03
CA CYS A 23 -18.78 -18.20 -0.84
C CYS A 23 -18.83 -17.74 -2.31
N LEU A 24 -18.53 -18.65 -3.23
CA LEU A 24 -18.32 -18.31 -4.64
C LEU A 24 -19.56 -17.70 -5.30
N GLU A 25 -20.74 -18.08 -4.84
CA GLU A 25 -22.04 -17.62 -5.32
C GLU A 25 -22.28 -16.13 -5.02
N GLU A 26 -21.71 -15.63 -3.91
CA GLU A 26 -21.86 -14.24 -3.47
C GLU A 26 -20.65 -13.37 -3.81
N GLU A 27 -19.53 -13.99 -4.22
CA GLU A 27 -18.28 -13.25 -4.41
C GLU A 27 -18.15 -12.72 -5.84
N GLN A 28 -18.01 -11.42 -5.95
CA GLN A 28 -17.85 -10.72 -7.24
C GLN A 28 -16.40 -10.33 -7.54
N PHE A 29 -15.47 -10.54 -6.61
CA PHE A 29 -14.06 -10.20 -6.74
C PHE A 29 -13.78 -8.76 -7.17
N GLU A 30 -14.71 -7.83 -6.86
CA GLU A 30 -14.65 -6.43 -7.33
C GLU A 30 -13.31 -5.75 -7.05
N THR A 31 -12.72 -6.00 -5.87
CA THR A 31 -11.46 -5.39 -5.48
C THR A 31 -10.33 -5.84 -6.40
N LEU A 32 -10.31 -7.13 -6.75
CA LEU A 32 -9.32 -7.73 -7.63
C LEU A 32 -9.49 -7.22 -9.07
N PHE A 33 -10.71 -7.24 -9.60
CA PHE A 33 -10.98 -6.83 -10.99
C PHE A 33 -10.88 -5.31 -11.21
N LYS A 34 -11.01 -4.50 -10.16
CA LYS A 34 -10.71 -3.05 -10.23
C LYS A 34 -9.21 -2.76 -10.28
N GLU A 35 -8.37 -3.62 -9.70
CA GLU A 35 -6.90 -3.48 -9.76
C GLU A 35 -6.34 -4.08 -11.06
N TYR A 36 -6.91 -5.19 -11.54
CA TYR A 36 -6.43 -5.92 -12.71
C TYR A 36 -7.57 -6.16 -13.70
N SER A 37 -7.58 -5.40 -14.78
CA SER A 37 -8.53 -5.63 -15.88
C SER A 37 -8.18 -6.85 -16.72
N ALA A 38 -6.89 -7.18 -16.86
CA ALA A 38 -6.39 -8.31 -17.61
C ALA A 38 -5.73 -9.33 -16.67
N LEU A 39 -6.19 -10.57 -16.69
CA LEU A 39 -5.69 -11.68 -15.86
C LEU A 39 -5.68 -12.99 -16.67
N SER A 40 -4.84 -13.93 -16.23
CA SER A 40 -4.97 -15.34 -16.56
C SER A 40 -5.62 -16.12 -15.41
N ILE A 41 -6.07 -17.35 -15.64
CA ILE A 41 -6.52 -18.25 -14.54
C ILE A 41 -5.41 -18.36 -13.49
N GLU A 42 -4.19 -18.63 -13.89
CA GLU A 42 -3.02 -18.75 -13.02
C GLU A 42 -2.86 -17.53 -12.09
N SER A 43 -2.86 -16.33 -12.67
CA SER A 43 -2.72 -15.09 -11.89
C SER A 43 -3.93 -14.83 -11.01
N PHE A 44 -5.15 -15.14 -11.46
CA PHE A 44 -6.35 -15.07 -10.62
C PHE A 44 -6.25 -15.99 -9.41
N LEU A 45 -5.92 -17.29 -9.61
CA LEU A 45 -5.76 -18.27 -8.54
C LEU A 45 -4.70 -17.87 -7.52
N THR A 46 -3.59 -17.30 -8.01
CA THR A 46 -2.53 -16.79 -7.15
C THR A 46 -3.02 -15.64 -6.28
N ASN A 47 -3.76 -14.68 -6.86
CA ASN A 47 -4.28 -13.53 -6.12
C ASN A 47 -5.32 -13.90 -5.05
N ILE A 48 -6.11 -14.95 -5.27
CA ILE A 48 -7.03 -15.49 -4.25
C ILE A 48 -6.36 -16.51 -3.32
N GLY A 49 -5.04 -16.70 -3.45
CA GLY A 49 -4.22 -17.46 -2.52
C GLY A 49 -4.35 -18.97 -2.60
N ILE A 50 -4.69 -19.53 -3.78
CA ILE A 50 -4.66 -20.97 -4.03
C ILE A 50 -3.19 -21.44 -4.04
N GLU A 51 -2.92 -22.55 -3.35
CA GLU A 51 -1.59 -23.16 -3.27
C GLU A 51 -1.17 -23.83 -4.58
N GLU A 52 0.12 -23.85 -4.90
CA GLU A 52 0.66 -24.41 -6.15
C GLU A 52 0.20 -25.83 -6.45
N ARG A 53 0.11 -26.68 -5.42
CA ARG A 53 -0.38 -28.05 -5.57
C ARG A 53 -1.81 -28.10 -6.11
N ASP A 54 -2.66 -27.21 -5.66
CA ASP A 54 -4.08 -27.19 -6.05
C ASP A 54 -4.28 -26.42 -7.36
N LYS A 55 -3.42 -25.45 -7.69
CA LYS A 55 -3.37 -24.82 -9.01
C LYS A 55 -3.12 -25.83 -10.12
N LYS A 56 -2.18 -26.78 -9.92
CA LYS A 56 -1.91 -27.85 -10.89
C LYS A 56 -3.12 -28.71 -11.24
N LYS A 57 -4.04 -28.92 -10.29
CA LYS A 57 -5.30 -29.66 -10.57
C LYS A 57 -6.22 -28.89 -11.51
N ILE A 58 -6.29 -27.56 -11.35
CA ILE A 58 -7.09 -26.69 -12.21
C ILE A 58 -6.44 -26.52 -13.57
N GLU A 59 -5.10 -26.42 -13.62
CA GLU A 59 -4.32 -26.37 -14.86
C GLU A 59 -4.61 -27.55 -15.78
N ILE A 60 -4.77 -28.76 -15.25
CA ILE A 60 -5.12 -29.97 -16.03
C ILE A 60 -6.46 -29.78 -16.76
N GLU A 61 -7.43 -29.10 -16.16
CA GLU A 61 -8.74 -28.86 -16.77
C GLU A 61 -8.71 -27.74 -17.82
N PHE A 62 -7.83 -26.76 -17.67
CA PHE A 62 -7.78 -25.54 -18.50
C PHE A 62 -6.49 -25.39 -19.32
N THR A 63 -5.75 -26.44 -19.54
CA THR A 63 -4.40 -26.56 -20.12
C THR A 63 -3.94 -25.38 -21.00
N GLU A 64 -4.59 -25.16 -22.15
CA GLU A 64 -4.19 -24.14 -23.13
C GLU A 64 -4.57 -22.70 -22.70
N GLU A 65 -5.56 -22.56 -21.84
CA GLU A 65 -6.14 -21.28 -21.42
C GLU A 65 -5.59 -20.82 -20.07
N TYR A 66 -4.88 -21.70 -19.33
CA TYR A 66 -4.48 -21.50 -17.94
C TYR A 66 -3.60 -20.24 -17.74
N SER A 67 -2.58 -20.08 -18.55
CA SER A 67 -1.66 -18.93 -18.48
C SER A 67 -2.01 -17.82 -19.48
N LYS A 68 -3.07 -18.00 -20.29
CA LYS A 68 -3.49 -17.01 -21.27
C LYS A 68 -4.10 -15.77 -20.59
N ILE A 69 -3.52 -14.61 -20.85
CA ILE A 69 -4.04 -13.34 -20.33
C ILE A 69 -5.27 -12.92 -21.13
N ILE A 70 -6.38 -12.66 -20.43
CA ILE A 70 -7.66 -12.25 -20.98
C ILE A 70 -7.99 -10.86 -20.47
N ASP A 71 -8.30 -9.92 -21.36
CA ASP A 71 -8.82 -8.61 -21.02
C ASP A 71 -10.23 -8.73 -20.44
N ASN A 72 -10.53 -7.93 -19.42
CA ASN A 72 -11.79 -8.00 -18.68
C ASN A 72 -12.12 -9.41 -18.17
N PHE A 73 -11.11 -10.10 -17.65
CA PHE A 73 -11.20 -11.49 -17.21
C PHE A 73 -12.45 -11.78 -16.38
N GLY A 74 -12.83 -10.91 -15.46
CA GLY A 74 -14.00 -11.09 -14.58
C GLY A 74 -15.35 -11.15 -15.31
N SER A 75 -15.42 -10.73 -16.58
CA SER A 75 -16.61 -10.78 -17.43
C SER A 75 -16.46 -11.73 -18.62
N SER A 76 -15.41 -12.57 -18.62
CA SER A 76 -15.12 -13.48 -19.73
C SER A 76 -15.83 -14.81 -19.57
N ASP A 77 -16.11 -15.46 -20.72
CA ASP A 77 -16.64 -16.84 -20.73
C ASP A 77 -15.71 -17.83 -20.03
N LEU A 78 -14.39 -17.57 -20.08
CA LEU A 78 -13.40 -18.38 -19.41
C LEU A 78 -13.58 -18.33 -17.88
N PHE A 79 -13.84 -17.14 -17.31
CA PHE A 79 -14.10 -17.01 -15.89
C PHE A 79 -15.43 -17.66 -15.48
N GLU A 80 -16.47 -17.56 -16.31
CA GLU A 80 -17.75 -18.26 -16.06
C GLU A 80 -17.57 -19.79 -16.11
N ARG A 81 -16.75 -20.31 -17.00
CA ARG A 81 -16.40 -21.74 -17.04
C ARG A 81 -15.62 -22.16 -15.80
N LEU A 82 -14.66 -21.35 -15.38
CA LEU A 82 -13.88 -21.60 -14.17
C LEU A 82 -14.80 -21.68 -12.92
N LYS A 83 -15.74 -20.76 -12.78
CA LYS A 83 -16.72 -20.80 -11.66
C LYS A 83 -17.62 -22.04 -11.68
N LYS A 84 -17.83 -22.68 -12.81
CA LYS A 84 -18.61 -23.91 -12.97
C LYS A 84 -17.77 -25.17 -12.79
N SER A 85 -16.44 -25.07 -12.76
CA SER A 85 -15.55 -26.22 -12.55
C SER A 85 -15.72 -26.77 -11.15
N VAL A 86 -16.08 -28.05 -11.04
CA VAL A 86 -16.22 -28.73 -9.74
C VAL A 86 -14.90 -28.70 -8.98
N VAL A 87 -13.79 -28.93 -9.67
CA VAL A 87 -12.43 -28.91 -9.09
C VAL A 87 -12.12 -27.54 -8.50
N PHE A 88 -12.39 -26.47 -9.24
CA PHE A 88 -12.17 -25.11 -8.75
C PHE A 88 -13.06 -24.78 -7.55
N VAL A 89 -14.36 -25.07 -7.62
CA VAL A 89 -15.34 -24.80 -6.53
C VAL A 89 -14.90 -25.47 -5.22
N GLU A 90 -14.52 -26.73 -5.25
CA GLU A 90 -14.07 -27.47 -4.06
C GLU A 90 -12.78 -26.86 -3.48
N ILE A 91 -11.79 -26.60 -4.35
CA ILE A 91 -10.50 -26.00 -3.94
C ILE A 91 -10.75 -24.60 -3.36
N TYR A 92 -11.56 -23.77 -4.02
CA TYR A 92 -11.93 -22.43 -3.57
C TYR A 92 -12.52 -22.48 -2.17
N LYS A 93 -13.61 -23.23 -2.00
CA LYS A 93 -14.32 -23.36 -0.72
C LYS A 93 -13.38 -23.78 0.42
N LYS A 94 -12.58 -24.81 0.19
CA LYS A 94 -11.61 -25.31 1.17
C LYS A 94 -10.55 -24.26 1.53
N THR A 95 -10.00 -23.59 0.51
CA THR A 95 -8.93 -22.60 0.69
C THR A 95 -9.43 -21.40 1.47
N ILE A 96 -10.56 -20.83 1.06
CA ILE A 96 -11.10 -19.61 1.68
C ILE A 96 -11.53 -19.88 3.12
N SER A 97 -12.23 -20.99 3.38
CA SER A 97 -12.62 -21.36 4.76
C SER A 97 -11.39 -21.51 5.68
N LYS A 98 -10.34 -22.20 5.22
CA LYS A 98 -9.09 -22.35 5.97
C LYS A 98 -8.42 -21.01 6.27
N LYS A 99 -8.32 -20.13 5.25
CA LYS A 99 -7.66 -18.82 5.41
C LYS A 99 -8.46 -17.88 6.32
N ASN A 100 -9.79 -17.90 6.21
CA ASN A 100 -10.68 -17.14 7.09
C ASN A 100 -10.52 -17.59 8.55
N GLU A 101 -10.58 -18.91 8.78
CA GLU A 101 -10.42 -19.48 10.13
C GLU A 101 -9.07 -19.09 10.74
N LEU A 102 -7.96 -19.24 10.00
CA LEU A 102 -6.63 -18.91 10.50
C LEU A 102 -6.48 -17.42 10.82
N LEU A 103 -6.99 -16.52 9.97
CA LEU A 103 -6.98 -15.09 10.25
C LEU A 103 -7.82 -14.76 11.49
N ARG A 104 -9.01 -15.31 11.62
CA ARG A 104 -9.87 -15.10 12.80
C ARG A 104 -9.22 -15.58 14.08
N GLN A 105 -8.61 -16.77 14.06
CA GLN A 105 -7.86 -17.30 15.21
C GLN A 105 -6.66 -16.42 15.56
N TYR A 106 -5.92 -15.92 14.56
CA TYR A 106 -4.83 -14.97 14.78
C TYR A 106 -5.31 -13.67 15.42
N LEU A 107 -6.40 -13.09 14.91
CA LEU A 107 -7.00 -11.88 15.48
C LEU A 107 -7.50 -12.13 16.92
N LYS A 108 -8.07 -13.31 17.19
CA LYS A 108 -8.47 -13.71 18.56
C LYS A 108 -7.28 -13.76 19.52
N GLN A 109 -6.16 -14.32 19.11
CA GLN A 109 -4.93 -14.31 19.91
C GLN A 109 -4.44 -12.91 20.25
N LYS A 110 -4.71 -11.93 19.38
CA LYS A 110 -4.37 -10.53 19.57
C LYS A 110 -5.39 -9.75 20.40
N GLY A 111 -6.41 -10.42 20.93
CA GLY A 111 -7.45 -9.80 21.73
C GLY A 111 -8.47 -8.99 20.93
N PHE A 112 -8.55 -9.21 19.62
CA PHE A 112 -9.38 -8.42 18.72
C PHE A 112 -10.87 -8.55 19.04
N PHE A 113 -11.31 -9.70 19.54
CA PHE A 113 -12.69 -10.00 19.91
C PHE A 113 -13.00 -9.79 21.39
N ASP A 114 -12.03 -9.34 22.19
CA ASP A 114 -12.20 -9.13 23.63
C ASP A 114 -12.81 -7.76 23.95
N VAL A 115 -13.01 -6.93 22.92
CA VAL A 115 -13.48 -5.54 23.03
C VAL A 115 -14.55 -5.23 21.99
N ALA A 116 -15.41 -4.26 22.28
CA ALA A 116 -16.47 -3.84 21.35
C ALA A 116 -15.91 -3.06 20.13
N SER A 117 -14.78 -2.39 20.29
CA SER A 117 -14.14 -1.66 19.19
C SER A 117 -12.62 -1.72 19.27
N VAL A 118 -11.98 -1.73 18.10
CA VAL A 118 -10.53 -1.78 17.92
C VAL A 118 -10.07 -0.60 17.08
N ALA A 119 -8.96 0.04 17.50
CA ALA A 119 -8.24 1.00 16.69
C ALA A 119 -7.14 0.33 15.87
N ILE A 120 -7.09 0.56 14.56
CA ILE A 120 -6.00 0.15 13.68
C ILE A 120 -5.24 1.40 13.25
N VAL A 121 -3.91 1.39 13.40
CA VAL A 121 -3.02 2.45 12.92
C VAL A 121 -2.17 1.91 11.78
N ASP A 122 -2.19 2.59 10.63
CA ASP A 122 -1.45 2.19 9.43
C ASP A 122 -1.00 3.42 8.63
N VAL A 123 -0.08 3.25 7.71
CA VAL A 123 0.42 4.35 6.87
C VAL A 123 -0.66 4.88 5.93
N GLY A 124 -1.41 4.05 5.28
CA GLY A 124 -2.46 4.47 4.33
C GLY A 124 -2.51 3.55 3.11
N TRP A 125 -3.16 3.92 2.05
CA TRP A 125 -3.83 5.19 1.66
C TRP A 125 -5.32 4.94 1.44
N ARG A 126 -5.71 3.68 1.42
CA ARG A 126 -7.08 3.22 1.15
C ARG A 126 -7.69 2.48 2.34
N GLY A 127 -6.83 1.93 3.20
CA GLY A 127 -7.25 1.05 4.29
C GLY A 127 -7.84 -0.29 3.81
N SER A 128 -7.32 -0.85 2.72
CA SER A 128 -7.82 -2.10 2.14
C SER A 128 -7.59 -3.32 3.05
N ILE A 129 -6.52 -3.32 3.84
CA ILE A 129 -6.26 -4.36 4.85
C ILE A 129 -7.37 -4.33 5.91
N GLN A 130 -7.73 -3.14 6.39
CA GLN A 130 -8.84 -2.98 7.33
C GLN A 130 -10.17 -3.44 6.73
N ASP A 131 -10.45 -3.12 5.45
CA ASP A 131 -11.67 -3.59 4.78
C ASP A 131 -11.74 -5.12 4.74
N ASN A 132 -10.62 -5.78 4.46
CA ASN A 132 -10.54 -7.24 4.46
C ASN A 132 -10.78 -7.81 5.86
N ILE A 133 -10.16 -7.22 6.89
CA ILE A 133 -10.37 -7.62 8.28
C ILE A 133 -11.84 -7.42 8.66
N ALA A 134 -12.44 -6.27 8.36
CA ALA A 134 -13.85 -5.99 8.66
C ALA A 134 -14.80 -7.00 8.01
N ARG A 135 -14.54 -7.39 6.74
CA ARG A 135 -15.29 -8.45 6.07
C ARG A 135 -15.13 -9.82 6.76
N CYS A 136 -13.91 -10.16 7.16
CA CYS A 136 -13.60 -11.41 7.85
C CYS A 136 -14.27 -11.49 9.23
N VAL A 137 -14.33 -10.38 9.96
CA VAL A 137 -14.91 -10.24 11.30
C VAL A 137 -16.44 -10.20 11.25
N GLY A 138 -17.03 -9.77 10.12
CA GLY A 138 -18.48 -9.82 9.93
C GLY A 138 -19.30 -8.87 10.80
N GLY A 139 -18.69 -7.80 11.31
CA GLY A 139 -19.37 -6.81 12.16
C GLY A 139 -19.43 -7.14 13.65
N GLU A 140 -18.77 -8.20 14.09
CA GLU A 140 -18.68 -8.56 15.52
C GLU A 140 -17.93 -7.52 16.36
N VAL A 141 -17.02 -6.76 15.73
CA VAL A 141 -16.21 -5.72 16.36
C VAL A 141 -16.24 -4.46 15.49
N GLU A 142 -16.42 -3.30 16.08
CA GLU A 142 -16.27 -2.03 15.38
C GLU A 142 -14.79 -1.73 15.14
N ILE A 143 -14.44 -1.34 13.91
CA ILE A 143 -13.05 -1.05 13.56
C ILE A 143 -12.90 0.43 13.19
N ARG A 144 -11.98 1.12 13.86
CA ARG A 144 -11.60 2.50 13.57
C ARG A 144 -10.15 2.56 13.10
N GLY A 145 -9.94 2.95 11.86
CA GLY A 145 -8.61 3.07 11.27
C GLY A 145 -8.09 4.50 11.33
N TYR A 146 -6.85 4.64 11.75
CA TYR A 146 -6.11 5.90 11.76
C TYR A 146 -4.91 5.78 10.83
N TYR A 147 -4.89 6.61 9.80
CA TYR A 147 -3.93 6.56 8.72
C TYR A 147 -3.11 7.84 8.65
N CYS A 148 -1.86 7.78 8.24
CA CYS A 148 -1.14 9.01 7.91
C CYS A 148 -1.90 9.81 6.85
N GLY A 149 -2.47 9.12 5.85
CA GLY A 149 -3.32 9.75 4.86
C GLY A 149 -4.33 8.83 4.22
N LEU A 150 -5.46 9.41 3.77
CA LEU A 150 -6.51 8.71 3.04
C LEU A 150 -6.78 9.36 1.68
N ASN A 151 -6.89 8.55 0.64
CA ASN A 151 -7.31 9.00 -0.68
C ASN A 151 -8.81 8.71 -0.93
N ASN A 152 -9.35 9.21 -2.04
CA ASN A 152 -10.77 9.06 -2.42
C ASN A 152 -11.21 7.62 -2.74
N LYS A 153 -10.30 6.66 -2.72
CA LYS A 153 -10.61 5.25 -2.90
C LYS A 153 -10.84 4.51 -1.57
N ALA A 154 -10.65 5.20 -0.44
CA ALA A 154 -10.97 4.65 0.87
C ALA A 154 -12.49 4.40 0.98
N ARG A 155 -12.87 3.28 1.59
CA ARG A 155 -14.27 2.92 1.83
C ARG A 155 -14.56 3.06 3.32
N ILE A 156 -15.65 3.74 3.64
CA ILE A 156 -16.13 3.91 5.01
C ILE A 156 -17.55 3.37 5.09
N SER A 157 -17.83 2.60 6.13
CA SER A 157 -19.16 2.05 6.39
C SER A 157 -19.43 1.98 7.90
N LYS A 158 -20.67 1.72 8.28
CA LYS A 158 -21.01 1.50 9.68
C LYS A 158 -20.20 0.34 10.23
N GLY A 159 -19.53 0.54 11.35
CA GLY A 159 -18.64 -0.46 11.96
C GLY A 159 -17.23 -0.57 11.35
N ASN A 160 -16.94 0.18 10.26
CA ASN A 160 -15.63 0.21 9.60
C ASN A 160 -15.25 1.66 9.23
N GLN A 161 -14.85 2.43 10.22
CA GLN A 161 -14.52 3.85 10.12
C GLN A 161 -13.03 4.05 9.82
N LYS A 162 -12.71 5.12 9.10
CA LYS A 162 -11.32 5.47 8.76
C LYS A 162 -11.12 6.97 8.81
N GLU A 163 -9.95 7.40 9.27
CA GLU A 163 -9.56 8.80 9.37
C GLU A 163 -8.10 8.99 8.93
N GLY A 164 -7.86 10.02 8.13
CA GLY A 164 -6.50 10.47 7.78
C GLY A 164 -6.03 11.52 8.75
N LEU A 165 -4.94 11.25 9.48
CA LEU A 165 -4.44 12.11 10.56
C LEU A 165 -3.64 13.31 10.05
N ILE A 166 -2.82 13.11 9.00
CA ILE A 166 -1.96 14.16 8.45
C ILE A 166 -2.66 14.83 7.27
N PHE A 167 -3.27 14.03 6.38
CA PHE A 167 -4.04 14.53 5.25
C PHE A 167 -5.14 13.56 4.87
N SER A 168 -6.22 14.07 4.27
CA SER A 168 -7.32 13.24 3.80
C SER A 168 -7.93 13.83 2.52
N GLU A 169 -8.26 12.97 1.56
CA GLU A 169 -9.13 13.32 0.45
C GLU A 169 -10.57 12.84 0.70
N TYR A 170 -10.73 11.86 1.56
CA TYR A 170 -11.99 11.27 1.94
C TYR A 170 -12.00 10.92 3.46
N PRO A 171 -13.09 11.09 4.20
CA PRO A 171 -14.43 11.58 3.79
C PRO A 171 -14.50 13.08 3.52
N TYR A 172 -13.53 13.86 3.97
CA TYR A 172 -13.40 15.29 3.72
C TYR A 172 -11.99 15.59 3.19
N LYS A 173 -11.91 16.57 2.31
CA LYS A 173 -10.62 16.95 1.72
C LYS A 173 -9.92 17.98 2.59
N THR A 174 -8.75 17.61 3.12
CA THR A 174 -7.91 18.54 3.87
C THR A 174 -7.17 19.50 2.94
N LYS A 175 -6.88 20.73 3.42
CA LYS A 175 -6.22 21.78 2.64
C LYS A 175 -4.81 21.38 2.18
N ASN A 176 -4.13 20.56 2.96
CA ASN A 176 -2.77 20.10 2.71
C ASN A 176 -2.68 18.82 1.85
N PHE A 177 -3.81 18.24 1.44
CA PHE A 177 -3.86 16.97 0.71
C PHE A 177 -2.93 16.93 -0.50
N ALA A 178 -2.96 17.97 -1.35
CA ALA A 178 -2.21 18.00 -2.60
C ALA A 178 -0.69 17.92 -2.38
N VAL A 179 -0.20 18.47 -1.28
CA VAL A 179 1.21 18.50 -0.91
C VAL A 179 1.65 17.18 -0.29
N TRP A 180 0.90 16.68 0.70
CA TRP A 180 1.25 15.45 1.41
C TRP A 180 1.08 14.19 0.56
N SER A 181 0.11 14.17 -0.35
CA SER A 181 -0.11 13.04 -1.26
C SER A 181 0.91 12.99 -2.41
N TYR A 182 1.74 14.03 -2.57
CA TYR A 182 2.67 14.18 -3.69
C TYR A 182 3.69 13.04 -3.80
N ASP A 183 4.26 12.60 -2.70
CA ASP A 183 5.19 11.47 -2.66
C ASP A 183 4.88 10.53 -1.48
N SER A 184 3.72 9.90 -1.55
CA SER A 184 3.27 8.93 -0.54
C SER A 184 4.23 7.76 -0.38
N ASN A 185 4.95 7.37 -1.45
CA ASN A 185 5.94 6.31 -1.41
C ASN A 185 7.10 6.62 -0.46
N PHE A 186 7.47 7.90 -0.30
CA PHE A 186 8.51 8.30 0.62
C PHE A 186 8.16 7.91 2.07
N MET A 187 6.91 8.16 2.49
CA MET A 187 6.45 7.79 3.83
C MET A 187 6.39 6.28 4.02
N GLU A 188 5.88 5.53 3.05
CA GLU A 188 5.85 4.07 3.10
C GLU A 188 7.27 3.48 3.25
N ARG A 189 8.25 4.05 2.53
CA ARG A 189 9.64 3.61 2.63
C ARG A 189 10.28 3.95 3.96
N LEU A 190 10.05 5.16 4.45
CA LEU A 190 10.60 5.58 5.73
C LEU A 190 10.04 4.75 6.88
N LEU A 191 8.79 4.32 6.79
CA LEU A 191 8.07 3.55 7.81
C LEU A 191 8.05 2.04 7.50
N THR A 192 8.94 1.56 6.61
CA THR A 192 9.02 0.14 6.27
C THR A 192 9.28 -0.73 7.49
N ALA A 193 8.64 -1.91 7.55
CA ALA A 193 8.79 -2.85 8.65
C ALA A 193 10.14 -3.59 8.60
N SER A 194 10.54 -4.17 9.73
CA SER A 194 11.76 -4.97 9.88
C SER A 194 11.61 -6.43 9.39
N HIS A 195 10.50 -6.76 8.80
CA HIS A 195 10.15 -8.09 8.32
C HIS A 195 9.54 -8.02 6.93
N ALA A 196 9.60 -9.12 6.19
CA ALA A 196 8.95 -9.26 4.90
C ALA A 196 7.41 -9.23 5.04
N SER A 197 6.74 -8.99 3.93
CA SER A 197 5.27 -8.98 3.87
C SER A 197 4.68 -10.32 4.33
N THR A 198 3.60 -10.28 5.10
CA THR A 198 2.91 -11.47 5.61
C THR A 198 2.20 -12.19 4.45
N LYS A 199 2.58 -13.44 4.20
CA LYS A 199 1.98 -14.29 3.16
C LYS A 199 0.67 -14.94 3.60
N GLY A 200 0.55 -15.21 4.89
CA GLY A 200 -0.59 -15.90 5.48
C GLY A 200 -0.34 -16.31 6.91
N TYR A 201 -1.06 -17.31 7.38
CA TYR A 201 -0.96 -17.82 8.75
C TYR A 201 -0.92 -19.33 8.75
N GLU A 202 -0.24 -19.89 9.76
CA GLU A 202 -0.18 -21.32 10.02
C GLU A 202 -0.42 -21.65 11.49
N LYS A 203 -0.96 -22.83 11.76
CA LYS A 203 -1.15 -23.32 13.12
C LYS A 203 0.10 -24.06 13.59
N SER A 204 0.66 -23.63 14.73
CA SER A 204 1.81 -24.24 15.39
C SER A 204 1.42 -24.61 16.82
N GLY A 205 0.96 -25.83 17.03
CA GLY A 205 0.30 -26.23 18.28
C GLY A 205 -1.02 -25.47 18.47
N GLU A 206 -1.16 -24.77 19.58
CA GLU A 206 -2.34 -23.92 19.86
C GLU A 206 -2.18 -22.47 19.37
N ILE A 207 -1.01 -22.11 18.87
CA ILE A 207 -0.69 -20.74 18.47
C ILE A 207 -0.77 -20.60 16.95
N ILE A 208 -1.39 -19.53 16.50
CA ILE A 208 -1.35 -19.12 15.09
C ILE A 208 -0.19 -18.17 14.87
N LYS A 209 0.70 -18.54 13.94
CA LYS A 209 1.87 -17.75 13.58
C LYS A 209 1.72 -17.14 12.20
N PRO A 210 2.22 -15.88 11.98
CA PRO A 210 2.33 -15.34 10.64
C PRO A 210 3.40 -16.07 9.83
N VAL A 211 3.11 -16.32 8.57
CA VAL A 211 4.07 -16.83 7.57
C VAL A 211 4.47 -15.64 6.70
N PHE A 212 5.77 -15.42 6.52
CA PHE A 212 6.30 -14.32 5.73
C PHE A 212 6.71 -14.76 4.34
N ASN A 213 6.73 -13.81 3.40
CA ASN A 213 7.42 -13.98 2.15
C ASN A 213 8.93 -14.05 2.39
N GLU A 214 9.70 -14.51 1.39
CA GLU A 214 11.15 -14.41 1.44
C GLU A 214 11.57 -12.93 1.51
N PHE A 215 12.50 -12.63 2.40
CA PHE A 215 13.04 -11.29 2.60
C PHE A 215 14.10 -11.02 1.52
N GLY A 216 13.68 -10.52 0.39
CA GLY A 216 14.53 -10.31 -0.78
C GLY A 216 15.20 -8.93 -0.79
N SER A 217 14.99 -8.14 -1.84
CA SER A 217 15.54 -6.76 -1.96
C SER A 217 15.09 -5.81 -0.85
N GLU A 218 14.02 -6.11 -0.12
CA GLU A 218 13.48 -5.36 1.00
C GLU A 218 14.44 -5.36 2.19
N GLU A 219 15.17 -6.45 2.44
CA GLU A 219 16.16 -6.55 3.51
C GLU A 219 17.27 -5.51 3.37
N ASN A 220 17.80 -5.37 2.15
CA ASN A 220 18.82 -4.37 1.85
C ASN A 220 18.28 -2.95 2.08
N ASN A 221 17.04 -2.68 1.68
CA ASN A 221 16.39 -1.40 1.90
C ASN A 221 16.20 -1.11 3.39
N TYR A 222 15.73 -2.09 4.15
CA TYR A 222 15.56 -1.95 5.60
C TYR A 222 16.88 -1.68 6.31
N THR A 223 17.98 -2.34 5.92
CA THR A 223 19.30 -2.11 6.51
C THR A 223 19.74 -0.65 6.38
N ILE A 224 19.39 0.01 5.26
CA ILE A 224 19.69 1.42 5.03
C ILE A 224 18.75 2.33 5.84
N ILE A 225 17.47 1.96 5.98
CA ILE A 225 16.45 2.79 6.64
C ILE A 225 16.51 2.66 8.17
N LYS A 226 16.84 1.50 8.69
CA LYS A 226 16.87 1.22 10.14
C LYS A 226 17.63 2.25 10.99
N PRO A 227 18.83 2.72 10.63
CA PRO A 227 19.53 3.76 11.40
C PRO A 227 18.75 5.09 11.40
N ILE A 228 18.06 5.41 10.29
CA ILE A 228 17.24 6.62 10.18
C ILE A 228 16.03 6.51 11.08
N GLN A 229 15.33 5.36 11.06
CA GLN A 229 14.17 5.12 11.94
C GLN A 229 14.56 5.22 13.42
N LYS A 230 15.69 4.60 13.83
CA LYS A 230 16.18 4.72 15.21
C LYS A 230 16.41 6.17 15.64
N LYS A 231 17.02 6.97 14.75
CA LYS A 231 17.25 8.39 15.02
C LYS A 231 15.96 9.18 15.10
N LEU A 232 14.99 8.89 14.21
CA LEU A 232 13.68 9.53 14.23
C LEU A 232 12.90 9.19 15.50
N ILE A 233 12.92 7.95 15.95
CA ILE A 233 12.26 7.54 17.20
C ILE A 233 12.84 8.31 18.38
N LYS A 234 14.19 8.36 18.49
CA LYS A 234 14.85 9.13 19.55
C LYS A 234 14.47 10.61 19.52
N GLN A 235 14.48 11.23 18.35
CA GLN A 235 14.08 12.63 18.19
C GLN A 235 12.60 12.86 18.54
N PHE A 236 11.74 11.89 18.23
CA PHE A 236 10.32 11.94 18.57
C PHE A 236 10.11 11.84 20.11
N GLU A 237 10.83 10.95 20.77
CA GLU A 237 10.80 10.83 22.25
C GLU A 237 11.23 12.14 22.93
N GLU A 238 12.32 12.75 22.44
CA GLU A 238 12.80 14.04 22.91
C GLU A 238 11.72 15.13 22.67
N TYR A 239 11.16 15.20 21.48
CA TYR A 239 10.12 16.15 21.12
C TYR A 239 8.86 15.99 21.99
N VAL A 240 8.37 14.77 22.20
CA VAL A 240 7.17 14.52 23.03
C VAL A 240 7.41 14.96 24.49
N SER A 241 8.62 14.72 25.03
CA SER A 241 8.96 15.14 26.38
C SER A 241 8.96 16.66 26.56
N GLU A 242 9.41 17.39 25.54
CA GLU A 242 9.44 18.86 25.54
C GLU A 242 8.06 19.45 25.19
N ALA A 243 7.36 18.92 24.20
CA ALA A 243 6.06 19.41 23.73
C ALA A 243 4.96 19.29 24.79
N TYR A 244 5.10 18.40 25.77
CA TYR A 244 4.16 18.30 26.88
C TYR A 244 4.00 19.61 27.67
N TYR A 245 5.04 20.43 27.66
CA TYR A 245 5.09 21.71 28.40
C TYR A 245 4.90 22.94 27.50
N LEU A 246 4.83 22.78 26.17
CA LEU A 246 4.75 23.90 25.24
C LEU A 246 3.36 23.96 24.58
N PRO A 247 2.64 25.09 24.64
CA PRO A 247 1.46 25.27 23.82
C PRO A 247 1.87 25.37 22.35
N VAL A 248 1.55 24.34 21.59
CA VAL A 248 1.81 24.31 20.13
C VAL A 248 0.57 24.80 19.41
N LEU A 249 0.69 25.90 18.66
CA LEU A 249 -0.36 26.35 17.76
C LEU A 249 -0.43 25.39 16.58
N SER A 250 -1.55 24.68 16.42
CA SER A 250 -1.73 23.62 15.45
C SER A 250 -1.48 24.09 14.00
N ASP A 251 -1.91 25.28 13.66
CA ASP A 251 -1.79 25.84 12.31
C ASP A 251 -0.34 26.18 11.92
N GLU A 252 0.44 26.70 12.86
CA GLU A 252 1.86 27.00 12.63
C GLU A 252 2.69 25.72 12.50
N LEU A 253 2.37 24.70 13.30
CA LEU A 253 2.99 23.39 13.20
C LEU A 253 2.65 22.73 11.87
N GLU A 254 1.40 22.78 11.42
CA GLU A 254 0.99 22.27 10.12
C GLU A 254 1.78 22.92 8.99
N ASP A 255 1.88 24.27 8.98
CA ASP A 255 2.65 25.01 7.99
C ASP A 255 4.13 24.59 7.97
N LEU A 256 4.74 24.45 9.13
CA LEU A 256 6.12 24.01 9.26
C LEU A 256 6.31 22.60 8.69
N LEU A 257 5.46 21.66 9.07
CA LEU A 257 5.51 20.27 8.62
C LEU A 257 5.32 20.16 7.10
N VAL A 258 4.38 20.93 6.53
CA VAL A 258 4.18 20.98 5.07
C VAL A 258 5.42 21.53 4.37
N GLN A 259 6.05 22.60 4.87
CA GLN A 259 7.28 23.15 4.30
C GLN A 259 8.45 22.17 4.39
N LEU A 260 8.57 21.44 5.50
CA LEU A 260 9.58 20.40 5.67
C LEU A 260 9.34 19.23 4.72
N HIS A 261 8.09 18.78 4.56
CA HIS A 261 7.75 17.72 3.60
C HIS A 261 8.11 18.11 2.16
N ILE A 262 7.74 19.31 1.72
CA ILE A 262 8.12 19.83 0.40
C ILE A 262 9.64 19.80 0.23
N LYS A 263 10.38 20.27 1.23
CA LYS A 263 11.85 20.24 1.20
C LYS A 263 12.37 18.80 1.11
N CYS A 264 11.85 17.88 1.91
CA CYS A 264 12.25 16.48 1.87
C CYS A 264 12.03 15.88 0.47
N CYS A 265 10.83 16.01 -0.09
CA CYS A 265 10.50 15.49 -1.40
C CYS A 265 11.35 16.10 -2.53
N CYS A 266 11.61 17.39 -2.49
CA CYS A 266 12.39 18.07 -3.52
C CYS A 266 13.91 17.95 -3.34
N HIS A 267 14.40 17.83 -2.10
CA HIS A 267 15.83 17.83 -1.81
C HIS A 267 16.45 16.46 -1.57
N ILE A 268 15.66 15.41 -1.51
CA ILE A 268 16.17 14.03 -1.39
C ILE A 268 17.15 13.68 -2.50
N TYR A 269 17.01 14.31 -3.66
CA TYR A 269 17.90 14.16 -4.81
C TYR A 269 19.31 14.73 -4.59
N LYS A 270 19.54 15.46 -3.49
CA LYS A 270 20.88 15.90 -3.05
C LYS A 270 21.55 14.89 -2.10
N SER A 271 20.80 13.89 -1.65
CA SER A 271 21.32 12.87 -0.76
C SER A 271 22.18 11.84 -1.53
N ASN A 272 22.79 10.94 -0.79
CA ASN A 272 23.54 9.81 -1.36
C ASN A 272 22.65 9.02 -2.34
N LEU A 273 23.22 8.57 -3.46
CA LEU A 273 22.54 7.84 -4.51
C LEU A 273 21.83 6.57 -3.98
N VAL A 274 22.44 5.88 -3.02
CA VAL A 274 21.88 4.70 -2.40
C VAL A 274 20.61 5.05 -1.64
N LEU A 275 20.61 6.12 -0.85
CA LEU A 275 19.43 6.58 -0.12
C LEU A 275 18.32 7.03 -1.08
N GLN A 276 18.68 7.72 -2.18
CA GLN A 276 17.72 8.08 -3.23
C GLN A 276 17.07 6.84 -3.83
N GLN A 277 17.86 5.84 -4.20
CA GLN A 277 17.34 4.59 -4.75
C GLN A 277 16.41 3.89 -3.76
N THR A 278 16.82 3.80 -2.51
CA THR A 278 16.01 3.17 -1.46
C THR A 278 14.68 3.88 -1.23
N LEU A 279 14.67 5.21 -1.13
CA LEU A 279 13.46 5.97 -0.82
C LEU A 279 12.56 6.23 -2.03
N LEU A 280 13.10 6.18 -3.25
CA LEU A 280 12.37 6.53 -4.46
C LEU A 280 12.02 5.34 -5.36
N GLN A 281 12.62 4.17 -5.14
CA GLN A 281 12.21 2.96 -5.87
C GLN A 281 10.88 2.44 -5.31
N GLY A 282 9.79 2.71 -6.03
CA GLY A 282 8.48 2.14 -5.73
C GLY A 282 8.48 0.64 -5.98
N GLN A 283 8.27 -0.17 -4.95
CA GLN A 283 7.77 -1.52 -5.11
C GLN A 283 6.26 -1.44 -4.88
N MET A 284 5.48 -1.74 -5.91
CA MET A 284 4.05 -1.92 -5.72
C MET A 284 3.81 -3.39 -5.42
N GLU A 285 3.59 -3.71 -4.15
CA GLU A 285 3.00 -4.99 -3.78
C GLU A 285 1.50 -4.93 -4.03
N ASN A 286 1.06 -5.50 -5.14
CA ASN A 286 -0.34 -5.75 -5.36
C ASN A 286 -0.60 -7.24 -5.16
N PHE A 287 -1.38 -7.60 -4.13
CA PHE A 287 -1.84 -8.97 -3.85
C PHE A 287 -0.75 -10.07 -3.88
N GLY A 288 0.50 -9.73 -3.50
CA GLY A 288 1.61 -10.69 -3.48
C GLY A 288 2.43 -10.75 -4.77
N TYR A 289 2.06 -10.02 -5.81
CA TYR A 289 2.91 -9.83 -6.98
C TYR A 289 3.75 -8.56 -6.81
N GLN A 290 5.08 -8.73 -6.78
CA GLN A 290 6.00 -7.63 -6.97
C GLN A 290 5.98 -7.22 -8.44
N VAL A 291 5.16 -6.24 -8.79
CA VAL A 291 5.30 -5.58 -10.08
C VAL A 291 6.58 -4.74 -9.99
N ARG A 292 7.68 -5.30 -10.50
CA ARG A 292 8.93 -4.54 -10.65
C ARG A 292 8.67 -3.35 -11.56
N SER A 293 8.49 -2.18 -10.95
CA SER A 293 8.35 -0.92 -11.70
C SER A 293 9.53 -0.64 -12.65
N GLY A 294 10.66 -1.34 -12.46
CA GLY A 294 11.83 -1.26 -13.30
C GLY A 294 11.69 -1.86 -14.72
N GLU A 295 10.83 -2.84 -14.93
CA GLU A 295 10.64 -3.44 -16.27
C GLU A 295 9.77 -2.56 -17.17
N ARG A 296 8.74 -1.92 -16.63
CA ARG A 296 7.98 -0.89 -17.38
C ARG A 296 8.82 0.34 -17.74
N LEU A 297 9.84 0.65 -16.96
CA LEU A 297 10.77 1.75 -17.26
C LEU A 297 11.75 1.40 -18.38
N LYS A 298 12.13 0.14 -18.57
CA LYS A 298 13.03 -0.27 -19.65
C LYS A 298 12.37 -0.24 -21.03
N GLU A 299 11.12 -0.59 -21.15
CA GLU A 299 10.38 -0.52 -22.41
C GLU A 299 9.94 0.90 -22.82
N ALA A 300 9.77 1.81 -21.85
CA ALA A 300 9.24 3.16 -22.10
C ALA A 300 10.29 4.24 -22.37
N PHE A 301 11.56 4.01 -22.16
CA PHE A 301 12.61 5.02 -22.27
C PHE A 301 13.41 4.96 -23.59
N SER A 302 12.73 5.19 -24.69
CA SER A 302 13.39 5.84 -25.86
C SER A 302 13.42 7.36 -25.58
N ILE A 303 14.61 7.96 -25.58
CA ILE A 303 14.82 9.41 -25.39
C ILE A 303 13.89 10.23 -26.30
N ARG A 304 13.62 9.74 -27.50
CA ARG A 304 12.73 10.36 -28.49
C ARG A 304 11.25 10.33 -28.07
N ASN A 305 10.79 9.24 -27.42
CA ASN A 305 9.42 9.10 -26.93
C ASN A 305 9.22 9.86 -25.61
N ALA A 306 10.25 9.93 -24.76
CA ALA A 306 10.23 10.76 -23.57
C ALA A 306 10.14 12.25 -23.95
N PHE A 307 10.95 12.73 -24.88
CA PHE A 307 10.90 14.13 -25.36
C PHE A 307 9.56 14.47 -26.02
N LYS A 308 9.00 13.58 -26.85
CA LYS A 308 7.67 13.76 -27.46
C LYS A 308 6.54 13.83 -26.43
N LYS A 309 6.57 12.96 -25.43
CA LYS A 309 5.62 13.00 -24.30
C LYS A 309 5.83 14.24 -23.43
N ILE A 310 7.05 14.75 -23.33
CA ILE A 310 7.43 15.94 -22.59
C ILE A 310 6.87 17.22 -23.25
N VAL A 311 6.97 17.34 -24.54
CA VAL A 311 6.54 18.54 -25.26
C VAL A 311 5.03 18.60 -25.50
N CYS A 312 4.36 17.44 -25.63
CA CYS A 312 2.94 17.37 -26.00
C CYS A 312 1.94 17.28 -24.84
N ASN A 313 2.35 17.25 -23.57
CA ASN A 313 1.43 16.94 -22.50
C ASN A 313 1.54 17.90 -21.30
N ARG A 314 0.49 18.67 -21.02
CA ARG A 314 0.33 19.45 -19.76
C ARG A 314 0.39 18.59 -18.48
N LYS A 315 0.39 17.26 -18.59
CA LYS A 315 0.65 16.29 -17.50
C LYS A 315 2.13 16.16 -17.13
N LEU A 316 3.00 16.93 -17.78
CA LEU A 316 4.45 16.92 -17.58
C LEU A 316 4.87 17.18 -16.14
N LEU A 317 4.18 18.08 -15.48
CA LEU A 317 4.50 18.47 -14.11
C LEU A 317 4.32 17.31 -13.08
N LYS A 318 3.51 16.29 -13.41
CA LYS A 318 3.40 15.09 -12.58
C LYS A 318 4.59 14.14 -12.70
N ASN A 319 5.45 14.33 -13.69
CA ASN A 319 6.59 13.46 -13.97
C ASN A 319 7.94 14.12 -13.62
N ILE A 320 7.94 15.29 -12.98
CA ILE A 320 9.19 15.98 -12.57
C ILE A 320 10.13 15.07 -11.77
N PRO A 321 9.66 14.26 -10.80
CA PRO A 321 10.55 13.34 -10.10
C PRO A 321 11.27 12.35 -11.03
N LEU A 322 10.60 11.85 -12.05
CA LEU A 322 11.20 10.95 -13.05
C LEU A 322 12.23 11.69 -13.92
N ILE A 323 11.94 12.94 -14.30
CA ILE A 323 12.86 13.79 -15.05
C ILE A 323 14.12 14.06 -14.23
N VAL A 324 13.96 14.41 -12.97
CA VAL A 324 15.07 14.66 -12.05
C VAL A 324 15.93 13.41 -11.87
N ARG A 325 15.32 12.23 -11.69
CA ARG A 325 16.05 10.95 -11.62
C ARG A 325 16.85 10.68 -12.89
N PHE A 326 16.23 10.89 -14.06
CA PHE A 326 16.90 10.71 -15.35
C PHE A 326 18.09 11.67 -15.50
N MET A 327 17.90 12.96 -15.21
CA MET A 327 18.95 13.96 -15.28
C MET A 327 20.12 13.63 -14.32
N ASN A 328 19.81 13.20 -13.09
CA ASN A 328 20.82 12.79 -12.11
C ASN A 328 21.59 11.54 -12.58
N SER A 329 20.92 10.56 -13.18
CA SER A 329 21.57 9.37 -13.72
C SER A 329 22.54 9.69 -14.88
N ARG A 330 22.33 10.81 -15.55
CA ARG A 330 23.17 11.33 -16.64
C ARG A 330 24.18 12.40 -16.19
N ARG A 331 24.33 12.62 -14.88
CA ARG A 331 25.19 13.63 -14.27
C ARG A 331 24.84 15.08 -14.64
N LEU A 332 23.61 15.33 -15.07
CA LEU A 332 23.10 16.66 -15.43
C LEU A 332 22.51 17.36 -14.18
N TYR A 333 23.28 17.43 -13.12
CA TYR A 333 22.83 17.88 -11.79
C TYR A 333 22.31 19.32 -11.78
N PHE A 334 22.91 20.21 -12.57
CA PHE A 334 22.46 21.61 -12.63
C PHE A 334 21.03 21.71 -13.19
N ILE A 335 20.75 20.99 -14.27
CA ILE A 335 19.41 20.94 -14.88
C ILE A 335 18.41 20.32 -13.90
N SER A 336 18.79 19.23 -13.24
CA SER A 336 18.01 18.61 -12.19
C SER A 336 17.63 19.59 -11.07
N LEU A 337 18.58 20.39 -10.59
CA LEU A 337 18.34 21.42 -9.57
C LEU A 337 17.34 22.50 -10.02
N CYS A 338 17.38 22.90 -11.30
CA CYS A 338 16.40 23.83 -11.86
C CYS A 338 14.98 23.25 -11.83
N PHE A 339 14.80 21.98 -12.24
CA PHE A 339 13.50 21.30 -12.17
C PHE A 339 12.99 21.16 -10.74
N MET A 340 13.88 20.84 -9.79
CA MET A 340 13.52 20.75 -8.38
C MET A 340 13.01 22.08 -7.81
N LYS A 341 13.67 23.20 -8.15
CA LYS A 341 13.22 24.55 -7.74
C LYS A 341 11.86 24.93 -8.35
N ILE A 342 11.61 24.52 -9.59
CA ILE A 342 10.31 24.74 -10.25
C ILE A 342 9.23 23.94 -9.51
N GLU A 343 9.51 22.71 -9.17
CA GLU A 343 8.57 21.84 -8.46
C GLU A 343 8.29 22.32 -7.04
N GLU A 344 9.31 22.74 -6.31
CA GLU A 344 9.15 23.35 -5.00
C GLU A 344 8.23 24.57 -5.05
N LYS A 345 8.45 25.48 -6.02
CA LYS A 345 7.58 26.65 -6.22
C LYS A 345 6.15 26.24 -6.59
N ARG A 346 5.97 25.18 -7.37
CA ARG A 346 4.66 24.68 -7.77
C ARG A 346 3.88 24.16 -6.55
N LEU A 347 4.52 23.30 -5.74
CA LEU A 347 3.91 22.73 -4.54
C LEU A 347 3.55 23.80 -3.52
N ARG A 348 4.43 24.79 -3.31
CA ARG A 348 4.13 25.93 -2.43
C ARG A 348 2.92 26.73 -2.89
N ARG A 349 2.81 27.01 -4.21
CA ARG A 349 1.65 27.72 -4.78
C ARG A 349 0.37 26.91 -4.65
N GLU A 350 0.46 25.59 -4.85
CA GLU A 350 -0.69 24.69 -4.72
C GLU A 350 -1.18 24.64 -3.25
N TYR A 351 -0.26 24.56 -2.31
CA TYR A 351 -0.59 24.64 -0.87
C TYR A 351 -1.27 25.96 -0.50
N ILE A 352 -0.69 27.10 -0.91
CA ILE A 352 -1.27 28.43 -0.64
C ILE A 352 -2.67 28.52 -1.26
N ARG A 353 -2.86 28.04 -2.48
CA ARG A 353 -4.18 28.00 -3.13
C ARG A 353 -5.20 27.19 -2.37
N CYS A 354 -4.81 26.01 -1.89
CA CYS A 354 -5.70 25.16 -1.09
C CYS A 354 -6.03 25.76 0.27
N ARG A 355 -5.13 26.58 0.83
CA ARG A 355 -5.34 27.26 2.13
C ARG A 355 -6.31 28.43 2.03
N ASN A 356 -6.41 29.05 0.86
CA ASN A 356 -7.28 30.22 0.62
C ASN A 356 -8.70 29.86 0.13
N ILE A 357 -9.03 28.57 0.08
CA ILE A 357 -10.37 28.04 -0.18
C ILE A 357 -10.99 27.57 1.13
#